data_62171235b1026fe07c3fa682f0c44b10
#
_entry.id   62171235b1026fe07c3fa682f0c44b10
#
_cell.length_a   1.000
_cell.length_b   1.000
_cell.length_c   1.000
_cell.angle_alpha   90.00
_cell.angle_beta   90.00
_cell.angle_gamma   90.00
#
_symmetry.space_group_name_H-M   'P 1'
#
loop_
_entity.id
_entity.type
_entity.pdbx_description
1 polymer ?
#
loop_
_entity_poly.entity_id
_entity_poly.type
_entity_poly.pdbx_seq_one_letter_code
_entity_poly.pdbx_strand_id
1 'polypeptide(L)'
;MATIEECRAALEKLSDNMQQAEGDVRTAAALDRSVSCRITDLDVTFMGRLTGGRIVVHDTIQGPPPEKAQIRLTMAGDDLVALVDGELNFAKAWGSGRVKLEAGLRDLLQLRKLL
;
A
#
# COMPACT_ATOMS: atom_id res chain seq x y z
N MET A 1 -7.70 -7.28 -16.08
CA MET A 1 -6.64 -6.32 -15.68
C MET A 1 -7.29 -5.12 -14.99
N ALA A 2 -6.80 -4.74 -13.82
CA ALA A 2 -7.34 -3.60 -13.09
C ALA A 2 -7.00 -2.27 -13.81
N THR A 3 -7.90 -1.30 -13.71
CA THR A 3 -7.68 0.04 -14.23
C THR A 3 -7.08 0.94 -13.16
N ILE A 4 -6.61 2.13 -13.57
CA ILE A 4 -6.09 3.13 -12.63
C ILE A 4 -7.17 3.51 -11.62
N GLU A 5 -8.41 3.69 -12.06
CA GLU A 5 -9.53 4.03 -11.18
C GLU A 5 -9.83 2.91 -10.19
N GLU A 6 -9.76 1.66 -10.63
CA GLU A 6 -9.95 0.50 -9.75
C GLU A 6 -8.84 0.42 -8.69
N CYS A 7 -7.60 0.70 -9.06
CA CYS A 7 -6.49 0.74 -8.13
C CYS A 7 -6.64 1.88 -7.12
N ARG A 8 -7.07 3.05 -7.56
CA ARG A 8 -7.34 4.19 -6.67
C ARG A 8 -8.44 3.85 -5.68
N ALA A 9 -9.53 3.26 -6.16
CA ALA A 9 -10.63 2.82 -5.31
C ALA A 9 -10.18 1.75 -4.31
N ALA A 10 -9.29 0.85 -4.73
CA ALA A 10 -8.73 -0.16 -3.84
C ALA A 10 -7.90 0.47 -2.71
N LEU A 11 -7.11 1.50 -3.00
CA LEU A 11 -6.36 2.21 -1.97
C LEU A 11 -7.28 2.93 -0.99
N GLU A 12 -8.37 3.50 -1.47
CA GLU A 12 -9.37 4.12 -0.60
C GLU A 12 -10.03 3.09 0.31
N LYS A 13 -10.39 1.92 -0.24
CA LYS A 13 -10.96 0.82 0.52
C LYS A 13 -9.97 0.28 1.55
N LEU A 14 -8.69 0.22 1.20
CA LEU A 14 -7.64 -0.16 2.15
C LEU A 14 -7.60 0.82 3.32
N SER A 15 -7.67 2.11 3.05
CA SER A 15 -7.72 3.14 4.10
C SER A 15 -8.92 2.96 5.01
N ASP A 16 -10.10 2.68 4.44
CA ASP A 16 -11.31 2.45 5.22
C ASP A 16 -11.17 1.20 6.10
N ASN A 17 -10.57 0.12 5.56
CA ASN A 17 -10.31 -1.10 6.31
C ASN A 17 -9.36 -0.82 7.48
N MET A 18 -8.33 -0.01 7.28
CA MET A 18 -7.38 0.37 8.33
C MET A 18 -8.06 1.19 9.43
N GLN A 19 -9.01 2.05 9.07
CA GLN A 19 -9.77 2.86 10.04
C GLN A 19 -10.64 1.99 10.94
N GLN A 20 -11.12 0.86 10.43
CA GLN A 20 -11.98 -0.06 11.17
C GLN A 20 -11.18 -1.08 11.99
N ALA A 21 -9.87 -1.17 11.76
CA ALA A 21 -9.00 -2.11 12.47
C ALA A 21 -8.78 -1.66 13.92
N GLU A 22 -8.51 -2.63 14.78
CA GLU A 22 -8.26 -2.41 16.21
C GLU A 22 -6.92 -3.02 16.64
N GLY A 23 -6.46 -2.65 17.82
CA GLY A 23 -5.28 -3.24 18.43
C GLY A 23 -3.99 -2.91 17.70
N ASP A 24 -3.16 -3.94 17.48
CA ASP A 24 -1.83 -3.78 16.88
C ASP A 24 -1.87 -3.24 15.46
N VAL A 25 -2.90 -3.60 14.69
CA VAL A 25 -3.08 -3.11 13.32
C VAL A 25 -3.26 -1.59 13.32
N ARG A 26 -4.10 -1.09 14.21
CA ARG A 26 -4.35 0.35 14.33
C ARG A 26 -3.08 1.08 14.81
N THR A 27 -2.35 0.50 15.74
CA THR A 27 -1.09 1.07 16.24
C THR A 27 -0.05 1.14 15.12
N ALA A 28 0.07 0.07 14.32
CA ALA A 28 1.00 0.05 13.18
C ALA A 28 0.62 1.09 12.13
N ALA A 29 -0.68 1.27 11.87
CA ALA A 29 -1.19 2.23 10.90
C ALA A 29 -1.11 3.69 11.38
N ALA A 30 -0.76 3.93 12.64
CA ALA A 30 -0.62 5.28 13.19
C ALA A 30 0.67 5.98 12.77
N LEU A 31 1.52 5.32 11.98
CA LEU A 31 2.73 5.94 11.43
C LEU A 31 2.38 7.13 10.53
N ASP A 32 3.23 8.15 10.53
CA ASP A 32 3.13 9.28 9.61
C ASP A 32 4.33 9.23 8.68
N ARG A 33 4.10 8.72 7.46
CA ARG A 33 5.16 8.46 6.49
C ARG A 33 4.69 8.74 5.08
N SER A 34 5.61 9.17 4.21
CA SER A 34 5.34 9.23 2.78
C SER A 34 5.24 7.81 2.22
N VAL A 35 4.31 7.61 1.29
CA VAL A 35 4.02 6.29 0.71
C VAL A 35 4.00 6.40 -0.81
N SER A 36 4.59 5.42 -1.47
CA SER A 36 4.40 5.22 -2.91
C SER A 36 3.85 3.83 -3.17
N CYS A 37 2.93 3.74 -4.13
CA CYS A 37 2.37 2.46 -4.58
C CYS A 37 2.59 2.35 -6.09
N ARG A 38 3.58 1.59 -6.48
CA ARG A 38 3.94 1.36 -7.88
C ARG A 38 3.10 0.23 -8.44
N ILE A 39 2.34 0.52 -9.49
CA ILE A 39 1.53 -0.48 -10.20
C ILE A 39 2.25 -0.83 -11.49
N THR A 40 2.89 -1.99 -11.52
CA THR A 40 3.84 -2.36 -12.56
C THR A 40 3.22 -2.56 -13.93
N ASP A 41 2.04 -3.17 -14.01
CA ASP A 41 1.37 -3.47 -15.28
C ASP A 41 0.70 -2.24 -15.90
N LEU A 42 0.41 -1.22 -15.11
CA LEU A 42 -0.17 0.03 -15.59
C LEU A 42 0.87 1.14 -15.77
N ASP A 43 2.10 0.89 -15.33
CA ASP A 43 3.21 1.84 -15.35
C ASP A 43 2.84 3.19 -14.70
N VAL A 44 2.19 3.12 -13.54
CA VAL A 44 1.84 4.30 -12.75
C VAL A 44 2.28 4.13 -11.31
N THR A 45 2.45 5.24 -10.61
CA THR A 45 2.74 5.28 -9.18
C THR A 45 1.77 6.23 -8.50
N PHE A 46 1.10 5.73 -7.48
CA PHE A 46 0.29 6.57 -6.59
C PHE A 46 1.20 7.08 -5.49
N MET A 47 1.27 8.40 -5.36
CA MET A 47 2.05 9.07 -4.32
C MET A 47 1.11 9.59 -3.25
N GLY A 48 1.43 9.34 -2.01
CA GLY A 48 0.58 9.75 -0.92
C GLY A 48 1.30 9.75 0.41
N ARG A 49 0.49 9.72 1.46
CA ARG A 49 1.00 9.73 2.83
C ARG A 49 0.13 8.84 3.71
N LEU A 50 0.79 8.05 4.54
CA LEU A 50 0.13 7.31 5.62
C LEU A 50 0.09 8.25 6.82
N THR A 51 -1.10 8.69 7.20
CA THR A 51 -1.27 9.63 8.30
C THR A 51 -2.66 9.43 8.91
N GLY A 52 -2.75 9.49 10.23
CA GLY A 52 -4.01 9.32 10.94
C GLY A 52 -4.69 7.98 10.71
N GLY A 53 -3.92 6.95 10.40
CA GLY A 53 -4.44 5.62 10.09
C GLY A 53 -5.02 5.49 8.69
N ARG A 54 -4.76 6.45 7.80
CA ARG A 54 -5.25 6.46 6.43
C ARG A 54 -4.12 6.66 5.44
N ILE A 55 -4.29 6.10 4.25
CA ILE A 55 -3.43 6.41 3.11
C ILE A 55 -4.15 7.47 2.27
N VAL A 56 -3.58 8.66 2.23
CA VAL A 56 -4.12 9.77 1.46
C VAL A 56 -3.31 9.90 0.17
N VAL A 57 -3.92 9.58 -0.96
CA VAL A 57 -3.28 9.70 -2.27
C VAL A 57 -3.44 11.14 -2.76
N HIS A 58 -2.33 11.82 -2.99
CA HIS A 58 -2.35 13.22 -3.44
C HIS A 58 -1.84 13.40 -4.86
N ASP A 59 -1.28 12.35 -5.47
CA ASP A 59 -0.80 12.44 -6.85
C ASP A 59 -0.78 11.06 -7.50
N THR A 60 -0.93 11.03 -8.81
CA THR A 60 -0.79 9.83 -9.63
C THR A 60 0.16 10.17 -10.76
N ILE A 61 1.29 9.49 -10.79
CA ILE A 61 2.38 9.79 -11.72
C ILE A 61 2.53 8.62 -12.69
N GLN A 62 2.73 8.92 -13.96
CA GLN A 62 3.08 7.89 -14.92
C GLN A 62 4.55 7.52 -14.75
N GLY A 63 4.83 6.22 -14.77
CA GLY A 63 6.19 5.71 -14.57
C GLY A 63 6.58 5.56 -13.10
N PRO A 64 7.87 5.34 -12.83
CA PRO A 64 8.37 5.20 -11.47
C PRO A 64 8.33 6.53 -10.71
N PRO A 65 8.31 6.49 -9.36
CA PRO A 65 8.26 7.72 -8.58
C PRO A 65 9.54 8.55 -8.75
N PRO A 66 9.42 9.89 -8.85
CA PRO A 66 10.60 10.76 -8.97
C PRO A 66 11.41 10.85 -7.69
N GLU A 67 10.78 10.58 -6.56
CA GLU A 67 11.41 10.63 -5.24
C GLU A 67 11.15 9.32 -4.50
N LYS A 68 12.08 8.96 -3.62
CA LYS A 68 11.98 7.75 -2.82
C LYS A 68 11.11 8.03 -1.60
N ALA A 69 9.91 7.46 -1.58
CA ALA A 69 9.02 7.53 -0.42
C ALA A 69 9.59 6.71 0.75
N GLN A 70 9.15 7.02 1.95
CA GLN A 70 9.58 6.30 3.15
C GLN A 70 9.03 4.87 3.18
N ILE A 71 7.81 4.67 2.71
CA ILE A 71 7.21 3.35 2.53
C ILE A 71 6.92 3.16 1.05
N ARG A 72 7.39 2.05 0.48
CA ARG A 72 7.27 1.79 -0.95
C ARG A 72 6.63 0.42 -1.16
N LEU A 73 5.50 0.44 -1.85
CA LEU A 73 4.79 -0.76 -2.28
C LEU A 73 4.93 -0.91 -3.79
N THR A 74 5.15 -2.13 -4.26
CA THR A 74 5.25 -2.44 -5.69
C THR A 74 4.48 -3.72 -5.96
N MET A 75 3.53 -3.66 -6.89
CA MET A 75 2.69 -4.81 -7.23
C MET A 75 1.95 -4.57 -8.55
N ALA A 76 1.36 -5.63 -9.10
CA ALA A 76 0.42 -5.52 -10.21
C ALA A 76 -0.93 -4.99 -9.70
N GLY A 77 -1.69 -4.33 -10.57
CA GLY A 77 -2.98 -3.77 -10.19
C GLY A 77 -4.00 -4.81 -9.72
N ASP A 78 -4.05 -5.95 -10.41
CA ASP A 78 -4.94 -7.05 -10.00
C ASP A 78 -4.59 -7.57 -8.61
N ASP A 79 -3.31 -7.60 -8.25
CA ASP A 79 -2.87 -8.02 -6.92
C ASP A 79 -3.31 -7.02 -5.84
N LEU A 80 -3.27 -5.73 -6.14
CA LEU A 80 -3.75 -4.70 -5.21
C LEU A 80 -5.25 -4.88 -4.94
N VAL A 81 -6.04 -5.05 -5.99
CA VAL A 81 -7.49 -5.26 -5.86
C VAL A 81 -7.77 -6.53 -5.07
N ALA A 82 -7.08 -7.63 -5.38
CA ALA A 82 -7.25 -8.91 -4.69
C ALA A 82 -6.88 -8.81 -3.21
N LEU A 83 -5.82 -8.07 -2.87
CA LEU A 83 -5.43 -7.83 -1.48
C LEU A 83 -6.53 -7.14 -0.70
N VAL A 84 -7.08 -6.06 -1.26
CA VAL A 84 -8.08 -5.24 -0.58
C VAL A 84 -9.40 -5.98 -0.45
N ASP A 85 -9.74 -6.83 -1.43
CA ASP A 85 -10.95 -7.65 -1.42
C ASP A 85 -10.82 -8.91 -0.55
N GLY A 86 -9.64 -9.17 0.01
CA GLY A 86 -9.41 -10.33 0.86
C GLY A 86 -9.13 -11.63 0.11
N GLU A 87 -8.95 -11.57 -1.20
CA GLU A 87 -8.69 -12.74 -2.05
C GLU A 87 -7.22 -13.15 -2.07
N LEU A 88 -6.32 -12.23 -1.71
CA LEU A 88 -4.89 -12.46 -1.67
C LEU A 88 -4.36 -12.18 -0.26
N ASN A 89 -3.68 -13.16 0.31
CA ASN A 89 -3.07 -13.00 1.63
C ASN A 89 -1.78 -12.19 1.51
N PHE A 90 -1.67 -11.09 2.25
CA PHE A 90 -0.52 -10.19 2.17
C PHE A 90 0.79 -10.88 2.55
N ALA A 91 0.79 -11.66 3.62
CA ALA A 91 2.01 -12.34 4.07
C ALA A 91 2.54 -13.30 3.01
N LYS A 92 1.65 -14.07 2.38
CA LYS A 92 2.03 -14.98 1.29
C LYS A 92 2.49 -14.23 0.05
N ALA A 93 1.81 -13.15 -0.31
CA ALA A 93 2.16 -12.33 -1.47
C ALA A 93 3.53 -11.67 -1.29
N TRP A 94 3.82 -11.19 -0.09
CA TRP A 94 5.12 -10.61 0.25
C TRP A 94 6.21 -11.68 0.22
N GLY A 95 5.96 -12.83 0.84
CA GLY A 95 6.91 -13.93 0.85
C GLY A 95 7.23 -14.51 -0.53
N SER A 96 6.26 -14.49 -1.45
CA SER A 96 6.44 -15.01 -2.81
C SER A 96 6.97 -13.97 -3.81
N GLY A 97 7.07 -12.70 -3.40
CA GLY A 97 7.55 -11.62 -4.26
C GLY A 97 6.47 -10.98 -5.15
N ARG A 98 5.20 -11.37 -5.03
CA ARG A 98 4.11 -10.73 -5.76
C ARG A 98 3.90 -9.29 -5.32
N VAL A 99 4.10 -9.03 -4.03
CA VAL A 99 4.05 -7.70 -3.45
C VAL A 99 5.41 -7.40 -2.85
N LYS A 100 6.00 -6.27 -3.22
CA LYS A 100 7.22 -5.78 -2.61
C LYS A 100 6.89 -4.67 -1.65
N LEU A 101 7.37 -4.79 -0.43
CA LEU A 101 7.25 -3.75 0.59
C LEU A 101 8.65 -3.35 1.03
N GLU A 102 8.98 -2.09 0.84
CA GLU A 102 10.27 -1.54 1.23
C GLU A 102 10.05 -0.34 2.15
N ALA A 103 10.82 -0.28 3.23
CA ALA A 103 10.75 0.81 4.21
C ALA A 103 11.99 0.76 5.08
N GLY A 104 12.17 1.76 5.93
CA GLY A 104 13.22 1.72 6.95
C GLY A 104 12.98 0.56 7.92
N LEU A 105 14.05 0.07 8.56
CA LEU A 105 13.98 -1.11 9.42
C LEU A 105 12.91 -0.97 10.51
N ARG A 106 12.85 0.17 11.19
CA ARG A 106 11.86 0.41 12.23
C ARG A 106 10.43 0.36 11.70
N ASP A 107 10.23 0.95 10.53
CA ASP A 107 8.92 0.97 9.88
C ASP A 107 8.50 -0.43 9.43
N LEU A 108 9.44 -1.23 8.91
CA LEU A 108 9.18 -2.62 8.55
C LEU A 108 8.75 -3.44 9.75
N LEU A 109 9.44 -3.29 10.89
CA LEU A 109 9.07 -3.99 12.13
C LEU A 109 7.68 -3.60 12.60
N GLN A 110 7.32 -2.31 12.47
CA GLN A 110 6.01 -1.81 12.83
C GLN A 110 4.93 -2.33 11.88
N LEU A 111 5.21 -2.32 10.57
CA LEU A 111 4.27 -2.76 9.55
C LEU A 111 4.03 -4.27 9.57
N ARG A 112 4.98 -5.06 10.07
CA ARG A 112 4.79 -6.51 10.22
C ARG A 112 3.59 -6.84 11.10
N LYS A 113 3.19 -5.96 11.99
CA LYS A 113 2.00 -6.15 12.82
C LYS A 113 0.70 -6.12 12.01
N LEU A 114 0.75 -5.63 10.76
CA LEU A 114 -0.39 -5.65 9.86
C LEU A 114 -0.62 -7.03 9.23
N LEU A 115 0.33 -7.92 9.36
CA LEU A 115 0.23 -9.28 8.83
C LEU A 115 -0.55 -10.21 9.82
#